data_af92eff32f5e8c0eed1caa3dfb579dc4
#
_entry.id   af92eff32f5e8c0eed1caa3dfb579dc4
#
_cell.length_a   1.000
_cell.length_b   1.000
_cell.length_c   1.000
_cell.angle_alpha   90.00
_cell.angle_beta   90.00
_cell.angle_gamma   90.00
#
_symmetry.space_group_name_H-M   'P 1'
#
loop_
_entity.id
_entity.type
_entity.pdbx_description
1 polymer ?
#
loop_
_entity_poly.entity_id
_entity_poly.type
_entity_poly.pdbx_seq_one_letter_code
_entity_poly.pdbx_strand_id
1 'polypeptide(L)'
;AVSLEMWDAVEEALLAFSKDENVRVVILSGAGGKSFVSGADISKFESERGSKDAVDHYNARIKIVYNIIENFAKPTIAMINGYCIGGGLNLAACTDFRIVSDKSQFAMPAAKLALGYPFDAVKRLINAIGPAEARMLMFTAKRIDAPTALRLGFVQDVVAEDQLESRVMEVAEMIAQNAPLTVAAMKYISTQAMKTQPDSDGLKKCDEMVAACFASDDYIEGRQAFMEKRKPNFTGK
;
A
#
# COMPACT_ATOMS: atom_id res chain seq x y z
N ALA A 1 16.68 6.16 0.41
CA ALA A 1 16.11 7.46 0.08
C ALA A 1 15.48 7.39 -1.31
N VAL A 2 14.46 8.22 -1.59
CA VAL A 2 13.73 8.22 -2.87
C VAL A 2 13.91 9.58 -3.53
N SER A 3 14.31 9.58 -4.81
CA SER A 3 14.41 10.76 -5.68
C SER A 3 13.13 10.97 -6.50
N LEU A 4 12.97 12.14 -7.14
CA LEU A 4 11.86 12.40 -8.06
C LEU A 4 11.81 11.38 -9.21
N GLU A 5 12.95 11.05 -9.80
CA GLU A 5 13.06 10.04 -10.88
C GLU A 5 12.53 8.66 -10.45
N MET A 6 12.76 8.28 -9.18
CA MET A 6 12.22 7.03 -8.65
C MET A 6 10.69 7.09 -8.51
N TRP A 7 10.13 8.25 -8.13
CA TRP A 7 8.68 8.43 -8.07
C TRP A 7 8.05 8.35 -9.45
N ASP A 8 8.70 8.93 -10.48
CA ASP A 8 8.23 8.86 -11.86
C ASP A 8 8.26 7.42 -12.39
N ALA A 9 9.33 6.67 -12.11
CA ALA A 9 9.45 5.26 -12.47
C ALA A 9 8.39 4.37 -11.79
N VAL A 10 8.06 4.64 -10.51
CA VAL A 10 6.98 3.94 -9.80
C VAL A 10 5.63 4.21 -10.44
N GLU A 11 5.34 5.46 -10.82
CA GLU A 11 4.10 5.80 -11.53
C GLU A 11 3.99 5.05 -12.85
N GLU A 12 5.04 5.06 -13.68
CA GLU A 12 5.08 4.37 -14.98
C GLU A 12 4.85 2.87 -14.81
N ALA A 13 5.54 2.23 -13.86
CA ALA A 13 5.39 0.81 -13.57
C ALA A 13 3.96 0.46 -13.13
N LEU A 14 3.38 1.25 -12.23
CA LEU A 14 2.00 1.02 -11.75
C LEU A 14 0.98 1.19 -12.88
N LEU A 15 1.15 2.19 -13.76
CA LEU A 15 0.29 2.39 -14.92
C LEU A 15 0.39 1.22 -15.91
N ALA A 16 1.58 0.65 -16.11
CA ALA A 16 1.77 -0.55 -16.92
C ALA A 16 1.09 -1.76 -16.26
N PHE A 17 1.32 -2.01 -14.96
CA PHE A 17 0.71 -3.12 -14.23
C PHE A 17 -0.82 -3.03 -14.12
N SER A 18 -1.38 -1.82 -14.14
CA SER A 18 -2.83 -1.65 -14.13
C SER A 18 -3.50 -2.21 -15.38
N LYS A 19 -2.81 -2.15 -16.54
CA LYS A 19 -3.30 -2.58 -17.85
C LYS A 19 -3.01 -4.05 -18.17
N ASP A 20 -2.05 -4.66 -17.48
CA ASP A 20 -1.63 -6.05 -17.73
C ASP A 20 -2.55 -7.03 -16.99
N GLU A 21 -3.41 -7.73 -17.69
CA GLU A 21 -4.35 -8.70 -17.11
C GLU A 21 -3.67 -9.89 -16.40
N ASN A 22 -2.39 -10.16 -16.69
CA ASN A 22 -1.62 -11.22 -16.03
C ASN A 22 -1.13 -10.80 -14.64
N VAL A 23 -1.06 -9.50 -14.35
CA VAL A 23 -0.69 -9.00 -13.02
C VAL A 23 -1.89 -9.13 -12.08
N ARG A 24 -1.77 -9.95 -11.04
CA ARG A 24 -2.82 -10.18 -10.02
C ARG A 24 -2.56 -9.43 -8.72
N VAL A 25 -1.29 -9.26 -8.35
CA VAL A 25 -0.83 -8.61 -7.11
C VAL A 25 0.42 -7.79 -7.43
N VAL A 26 0.56 -6.63 -6.79
CA VAL A 26 1.77 -5.81 -6.89
C VAL A 26 2.48 -5.78 -5.53
N ILE A 27 3.77 -6.08 -5.53
CA ILE A 27 4.62 -6.04 -4.35
C ILE A 27 5.55 -4.84 -4.46
N LEU A 28 5.52 -3.95 -3.45
CA LEU A 28 6.45 -2.84 -3.31
C LEU A 28 7.55 -3.24 -2.33
N SER A 29 8.81 -3.13 -2.75
CA SER A 29 9.96 -3.44 -1.90
C SER A 29 11.07 -2.41 -2.04
N GLY A 30 11.97 -2.38 -1.05
CA GLY A 30 13.17 -1.55 -1.09
C GLY A 30 14.36 -2.31 -1.68
N ALA A 31 15.09 -1.71 -2.60
CA ALA A 31 16.33 -2.29 -3.12
C ALA A 31 17.48 -2.17 -2.11
N GLY A 32 18.43 -3.14 -2.15
CA GLY A 32 19.68 -3.10 -1.38
C GLY A 32 19.63 -3.62 0.05
N GLY A 33 18.51 -4.20 0.50
CA GLY A 33 18.39 -4.98 1.74
C GLY A 33 18.48 -4.20 3.07
N LYS A 34 18.77 -2.90 3.06
CA LYS A 34 18.95 -2.09 4.29
C LYS A 34 17.73 -1.29 4.70
N SER A 35 16.88 -0.95 3.74
CA SER A 35 15.69 -0.15 4.01
C SER A 35 14.64 -0.34 2.93
N PHE A 36 13.39 -0.32 3.33
CA PHE A 36 12.28 -0.13 2.40
C PHE A 36 12.36 1.27 1.81
N VAL A 37 12.16 2.29 2.62
CA VAL A 37 12.39 3.71 2.27
C VAL A 37 12.78 4.46 3.55
N SER A 38 13.97 5.02 3.58
CA SER A 38 14.51 5.75 4.73
C SER A 38 14.18 7.24 4.76
N GLY A 39 13.34 7.71 3.83
CA GLY A 39 12.93 9.10 3.65
C GLY A 39 13.29 9.64 2.27
N ALA A 40 13.10 10.95 2.09
CA ALA A 40 13.54 11.65 0.89
C ALA A 40 15.06 11.75 0.82
N ASP A 41 15.61 11.88 -0.36
CA ASP A 41 17.04 12.05 -0.56
C ASP A 41 17.48 13.44 -0.13
N ILE A 42 18.08 13.55 1.06
CA ILE A 42 18.53 14.82 1.63
C ILE A 42 19.64 15.46 0.76
N SER A 43 20.44 14.65 0.05
CA SER A 43 21.49 15.17 -0.83
C SER A 43 20.94 15.99 -2.01
N LYS A 44 19.69 15.72 -2.39
CA LYS A 44 18.96 16.42 -3.45
C LYS A 44 18.01 17.52 -2.93
N PHE A 45 17.96 17.78 -1.61
CA PHE A 45 17.03 18.76 -1.02
C PHE A 45 17.24 20.17 -1.58
N GLU A 46 18.48 20.57 -1.80
CA GLU A 46 18.77 21.92 -2.32
C GLU A 46 18.28 22.07 -3.76
N SER A 47 18.44 21.07 -4.60
CA SER A 47 17.97 21.08 -5.98
C SER A 47 16.45 20.80 -6.11
N GLU A 48 15.90 19.91 -5.31
CA GLU A 48 14.50 19.46 -5.41
C GLU A 48 13.55 20.25 -4.49
N ARG A 49 14.09 20.98 -3.49
CA ARG A 49 13.30 21.70 -2.45
C ARG A 49 13.91 23.05 -2.05
N GLY A 50 14.85 23.60 -2.83
CA GLY A 50 15.53 24.85 -2.52
C GLY A 50 14.67 26.11 -2.72
N SER A 51 13.49 25.98 -3.34
CA SER A 51 12.53 27.07 -3.51
C SER A 51 11.12 26.59 -3.18
N LYS A 52 10.19 27.52 -2.95
CA LYS A 52 8.77 27.20 -2.73
C LYS A 52 8.20 26.43 -3.92
N ASP A 53 8.47 26.83 -5.14
CA ASP A 53 7.96 26.18 -6.35
C ASP A 53 8.51 24.75 -6.51
N ALA A 54 9.77 24.53 -6.15
CA ALA A 54 10.38 23.20 -6.15
C ALA A 54 9.73 22.28 -5.10
N VAL A 55 9.45 22.79 -3.90
CA VAL A 55 8.72 22.06 -2.83
C VAL A 55 7.31 21.73 -3.28
N ASP A 56 6.59 22.67 -3.88
CA ASP A 56 5.22 22.45 -4.35
C ASP A 56 5.20 21.40 -5.48
N HIS A 57 6.15 21.48 -6.41
CA HIS A 57 6.31 20.48 -7.47
C HIS A 57 6.59 19.07 -6.89
N TYR A 58 7.58 18.96 -5.99
CA TYR A 58 7.92 17.68 -5.34
C TYR A 58 6.72 17.07 -4.61
N ASN A 59 6.01 17.87 -3.82
CA ASN A 59 4.84 17.42 -3.08
C ASN A 59 3.70 16.99 -4.01
N ALA A 60 3.48 17.69 -5.12
CA ALA A 60 2.48 17.34 -6.12
C ALA A 60 2.80 15.99 -6.77
N ARG A 61 4.07 15.73 -7.14
CA ARG A 61 4.49 14.46 -7.73
C ARG A 61 4.28 13.27 -6.78
N ILE A 62 4.73 13.40 -5.54
CA ILE A 62 4.54 12.35 -4.52
C ILE A 62 3.05 12.09 -4.27
N LYS A 63 2.24 13.15 -4.21
CA LYS A 63 0.80 13.01 -4.00
C LYS A 63 0.15 12.17 -5.12
N ILE A 64 0.57 12.37 -6.37
CA ILE A 64 0.08 11.57 -7.51
C ILE A 64 0.40 10.09 -7.29
N VAL A 65 1.64 9.75 -6.98
CA VAL A 65 2.07 8.36 -6.80
C VAL A 65 1.34 7.70 -5.61
N TYR A 66 1.23 8.40 -4.48
CA TYR A 66 0.48 7.87 -3.33
C TYR A 66 -0.98 7.62 -3.67
N ASN A 67 -1.62 8.53 -4.41
CA ASN A 67 -3.00 8.36 -4.84
C ASN A 67 -3.16 7.18 -5.81
N ILE A 68 -2.20 6.96 -6.71
CA ILE A 68 -2.22 5.80 -7.62
C ILE A 68 -2.18 4.50 -6.81
N ILE A 69 -1.27 4.38 -5.84
CA ILE A 69 -1.13 3.17 -5.01
C ILE A 69 -2.38 2.93 -4.17
N GLU A 70 -2.89 3.98 -3.49
CA GLU A 70 -4.06 3.90 -2.62
C GLU A 70 -5.34 3.48 -3.36
N ASN A 71 -5.46 3.93 -4.63
CA ASN A 71 -6.61 3.62 -5.49
C ASN A 71 -6.31 2.54 -6.53
N PHE A 72 -5.19 1.84 -6.42
CA PHE A 72 -4.82 0.80 -7.36
C PHE A 72 -5.84 -0.33 -7.33
N ALA A 73 -6.36 -0.73 -8.50
CA ALA A 73 -7.47 -1.69 -8.57
C ALA A 73 -7.07 -3.10 -8.11
N LYS A 74 -5.79 -3.46 -8.26
CA LYS A 74 -5.26 -4.77 -7.85
C LYS A 74 -4.67 -4.71 -6.45
N PRO A 75 -4.61 -5.82 -5.70
CA PRO A 75 -3.97 -5.88 -4.39
C PRO A 75 -2.53 -5.40 -4.41
N THR A 76 -2.14 -4.69 -3.36
CA THR A 76 -0.79 -4.15 -3.17
C THR A 76 -0.22 -4.59 -1.83
N ILE A 77 1.00 -5.11 -1.82
CA ILE A 77 1.71 -5.55 -0.62
C ILE A 77 2.98 -4.72 -0.45
N ALA A 78 3.21 -4.13 0.72
CA ALA A 78 4.53 -3.63 1.05
C ALA A 78 5.35 -4.73 1.71
N MET A 79 6.42 -5.16 1.05
CA MET A 79 7.45 -6.04 1.59
C MET A 79 8.54 -5.18 2.21
N ILE A 80 8.58 -5.12 3.55
CA ILE A 80 9.42 -4.16 4.26
C ILE A 80 10.58 -4.88 4.93
N ASN A 81 11.80 -4.56 4.49
CA ASN A 81 13.01 -4.93 5.20
C ASN A 81 13.74 -3.66 5.68
N GLY A 82 14.15 -3.64 6.95
CA GLY A 82 14.90 -2.55 7.55
C GLY A 82 14.08 -1.27 7.75
N TYR A 83 14.64 -0.12 7.39
CA TYR A 83 14.04 1.18 7.72
C TYR A 83 12.87 1.57 6.83
N CYS A 84 11.75 1.93 7.46
CA CYS A 84 10.54 2.48 6.84
C CYS A 84 10.19 3.81 7.53
N ILE A 85 10.76 4.92 7.06
CA ILE A 85 10.83 6.18 7.79
C ILE A 85 10.18 7.32 6.97
N GLY A 86 9.40 8.16 7.63
CA GLY A 86 8.84 9.39 7.05
C GLY A 86 8.00 9.12 5.80
N GLY A 87 8.49 9.54 4.63
CA GLY A 87 7.83 9.24 3.34
C GLY A 87 7.66 7.75 3.08
N GLY A 88 8.60 6.91 3.56
CA GLY A 88 8.49 5.46 3.47
C GLY A 88 7.33 4.90 4.30
N LEU A 89 7.13 5.42 5.51
CA LEU A 89 5.99 5.04 6.33
C LEU A 89 4.67 5.40 5.64
N ASN A 90 4.60 6.58 5.03
CA ASN A 90 3.41 7.01 4.29
C ASN A 90 3.19 6.18 3.02
N LEU A 91 4.26 5.84 2.27
CA LEU A 91 4.18 4.94 1.12
C LEU A 91 3.65 3.56 1.53
N ALA A 92 4.18 2.99 2.60
CA ALA A 92 3.70 1.72 3.14
C ALA A 92 2.22 1.79 3.56
N ALA A 93 1.79 2.92 4.14
CA ALA A 93 0.39 3.14 4.50
C ALA A 93 -0.58 3.27 3.31
N CYS A 94 -0.06 3.50 2.09
CA CYS A 94 -0.88 3.51 0.87
C CYS A 94 -1.16 2.10 0.32
N THR A 95 -0.39 1.07 0.72
CA THR A 95 -0.63 -0.31 0.30
C THR A 95 -1.74 -0.96 1.12
N ASP A 96 -2.32 -2.04 0.60
CA ASP A 96 -3.41 -2.74 1.30
C ASP A 96 -2.92 -3.34 2.61
N PHE A 97 -1.78 -4.01 2.60
CA PHE A 97 -1.16 -4.54 3.82
C PHE A 97 0.37 -4.64 3.70
N ARG A 98 1.02 -4.90 4.82
CA ARG A 98 2.46 -4.85 5.01
C ARG A 98 2.93 -6.11 5.70
N ILE A 99 3.90 -6.82 5.07
CA ILE A 99 4.61 -7.96 5.64
C ILE A 99 6.06 -7.53 5.80
N VAL A 100 6.64 -7.74 6.97
CA VAL A 100 7.89 -7.10 7.33
C VAL A 100 8.87 -8.06 7.99
N SER A 101 10.17 -7.76 7.88
CA SER A 101 11.18 -8.48 8.64
C SER A 101 11.17 -8.06 10.12
N ASP A 102 11.58 -8.96 10.99
CA ASP A 102 11.79 -8.72 12.43
C ASP A 102 12.82 -7.61 12.72
N LYS A 103 13.65 -7.24 11.72
CA LYS A 103 14.63 -6.13 11.78
C LYS A 103 14.03 -4.78 11.41
N SER A 104 12.80 -4.75 10.92
CA SER A 104 12.19 -3.52 10.40
C SER A 104 11.91 -2.51 11.50
N GLN A 105 12.10 -1.23 11.16
CA GLN A 105 11.89 -0.10 12.05
C GLN A 105 11.12 1.02 11.38
N PHE A 106 10.21 1.62 12.12
CA PHE A 106 9.27 2.61 11.63
C PHE A 106 9.37 3.90 12.42
N ALA A 107 9.28 5.05 11.74
CA ALA A 107 9.20 6.35 12.40
C ALA A 107 8.57 7.41 11.51
N MET A 108 8.01 8.44 12.15
CA MET A 108 7.55 9.67 11.52
C MET A 108 8.30 10.87 12.13
N PRO A 109 9.51 11.18 11.66
CA PRO A 109 10.38 12.16 12.32
C PRO A 109 10.07 13.63 11.98
N ALA A 110 8.93 13.94 11.34
CA ALA A 110 8.57 15.28 10.87
C ALA A 110 8.71 16.36 11.97
N ALA A 111 8.26 16.05 13.20
CA ALA A 111 8.34 16.99 14.34
C ALA A 111 9.78 17.36 14.73
N LYS A 112 10.76 16.45 14.52
CA LYS A 112 12.19 16.74 14.76
C LYS A 112 12.83 17.60 13.68
N LEU A 113 12.17 17.70 12.53
CA LEU A 113 12.68 18.41 11.35
C LEU A 113 11.88 19.70 11.07
N ALA A 114 10.97 20.06 11.95
CA ALA A 114 10.02 21.18 11.76
C ALA A 114 9.25 21.12 10.42
N LEU A 115 8.95 19.88 9.96
CA LEU A 115 8.23 19.65 8.70
C LEU A 115 6.73 19.56 8.97
N GLY A 116 5.93 20.31 8.21
CA GLY A 116 4.49 20.10 8.11
C GLY A 116 4.17 18.79 7.36
N TYR A 117 3.10 18.12 7.78
CA TYR A 117 2.64 16.89 7.12
C TYR A 117 1.27 17.10 6.50
N PRO A 118 1.05 16.66 5.24
CA PRO A 118 -0.22 16.88 4.56
C PRO A 118 -1.34 16.05 5.19
N PHE A 119 -2.57 16.56 5.08
CA PHE A 119 -3.77 15.94 5.65
C PHE A 119 -3.91 14.45 5.28
N ASP A 120 -3.72 14.11 3.99
CA ASP A 120 -3.89 12.73 3.51
C ASP A 120 -2.90 11.76 4.19
N ALA A 121 -1.66 12.19 4.41
CA ALA A 121 -0.64 11.38 5.08
C ALA A 121 -0.98 11.13 6.56
N VAL A 122 -1.45 12.15 7.26
CA VAL A 122 -1.92 12.02 8.66
C VAL A 122 -3.14 11.11 8.73
N LYS A 123 -4.10 11.29 7.81
CA LYS A 123 -5.31 10.48 7.73
C LYS A 123 -5.00 8.99 7.52
N ARG A 124 -4.06 8.66 6.59
CA ARG A 124 -3.63 7.26 6.36
C ARG A 124 -3.09 6.62 7.63
N LEU A 125 -2.24 7.33 8.35
CA LEU A 125 -1.66 6.81 9.59
C LEU A 125 -2.74 6.62 10.68
N ILE A 126 -3.66 7.59 10.83
CA ILE A 126 -4.80 7.47 11.76
C ILE A 126 -5.68 6.27 11.40
N ASN A 127 -5.97 6.06 10.12
CA ASN A 127 -6.76 4.92 9.66
C ASN A 127 -6.07 3.58 9.94
N ALA A 128 -4.74 3.55 9.87
CA ALA A 128 -3.97 2.33 10.08
C ALA A 128 -3.83 1.93 11.56
N ILE A 129 -3.60 2.90 12.46
CA ILE A 129 -3.25 2.61 13.87
C ILE A 129 -4.11 3.37 14.90
N GLY A 130 -5.13 4.05 14.45
CA GLY A 130 -5.98 4.86 15.32
C GLY A 130 -5.36 6.20 15.71
N PRO A 131 -6.20 7.16 16.20
CA PRO A 131 -5.75 8.54 16.41
C PRO A 131 -4.75 8.70 17.57
N ALA A 132 -4.86 7.93 18.63
CA ALA A 132 -3.98 8.05 19.80
C ALA A 132 -2.56 7.59 19.48
N GLU A 133 -2.40 6.42 18.89
CA GLU A 133 -1.09 5.86 18.53
C GLU A 133 -0.44 6.64 17.38
N ALA A 134 -1.23 7.12 16.41
CA ALA A 134 -0.74 8.00 15.36
C ALA A 134 -0.16 9.30 15.94
N ARG A 135 -0.88 9.96 16.88
CA ARG A 135 -0.38 11.15 17.57
C ARG A 135 0.86 10.86 18.39
N MET A 136 0.89 9.74 19.13
CA MET A 136 2.07 9.34 19.90
C MET A 136 3.29 9.18 19.00
N LEU A 137 3.16 8.49 17.87
CA LEU A 137 4.24 8.29 16.90
C LEU A 137 4.70 9.63 16.28
N MET A 138 3.76 10.46 15.84
CA MET A 138 4.07 11.75 15.21
C MET A 138 4.66 12.78 16.18
N PHE A 139 4.09 12.92 17.40
CA PHE A 139 4.51 13.95 18.36
C PHE A 139 5.86 13.63 18.98
N THR A 140 6.10 12.36 19.31
CA THR A 140 7.38 11.94 19.92
C THR A 140 8.47 11.73 18.89
N ALA A 141 8.08 11.52 17.61
CA ALA A 141 9.00 11.15 16.53
C ALA A 141 9.95 9.99 16.91
N LYS A 142 9.51 9.11 17.81
CA LYS A 142 10.27 7.91 18.22
C LYS A 142 10.23 6.85 17.13
N ARG A 143 11.22 5.98 17.15
CA ARG A 143 11.19 4.74 16.36
C ARG A 143 10.40 3.67 17.11
N ILE A 144 9.69 2.86 16.35
CA ILE A 144 9.06 1.63 16.83
C ILE A 144 9.61 0.45 16.02
N ASP A 145 9.71 -0.70 16.65
CA ASP A 145 10.13 -1.96 16.04
C ASP A 145 8.98 -2.72 15.37
N ALA A 146 9.28 -3.79 14.68
CA ALA A 146 8.31 -4.62 13.99
C ALA A 146 7.25 -5.24 14.93
N PRO A 147 7.58 -5.80 16.11
CA PRO A 147 6.58 -6.27 17.06
C PRO A 147 5.62 -5.19 17.54
N THR A 148 6.12 -3.98 17.79
CA THR A 148 5.26 -2.83 18.15
C THR A 148 4.35 -2.45 16.99
N ALA A 149 4.87 -2.38 15.77
CA ALA A 149 4.08 -2.06 14.57
C ALA A 149 2.98 -3.10 14.31
N LEU A 150 3.24 -4.39 14.59
CA LEU A 150 2.24 -5.46 14.53
C LEU A 150 1.15 -5.27 15.59
N ARG A 151 1.54 -5.02 16.84
CA ARG A 151 0.58 -4.77 17.94
C ARG A 151 -0.33 -3.56 17.66
N LEU A 152 0.21 -2.52 17.01
CA LEU A 152 -0.56 -1.33 16.61
C LEU A 152 -1.46 -1.57 15.38
N GLY A 153 -1.30 -2.69 14.67
CA GLY A 153 -2.03 -2.98 13.44
C GLY A 153 -1.45 -2.28 12.19
N PHE A 154 -0.31 -1.61 12.30
CA PHE A 154 0.35 -1.00 11.14
C PHE A 154 0.86 -2.07 10.16
N VAL A 155 1.41 -3.17 10.67
CA VAL A 155 1.82 -4.31 9.85
C VAL A 155 0.96 -5.52 10.17
N GLN A 156 0.80 -6.43 9.20
CA GLN A 156 -0.09 -7.59 9.31
C GLN A 156 0.66 -8.88 9.58
N ASP A 157 1.97 -8.91 9.27
CA ASP A 157 2.80 -10.08 9.56
C ASP A 157 4.27 -9.66 9.80
N VAL A 158 4.95 -10.37 10.70
CA VAL A 158 6.37 -10.17 11.03
C VAL A 158 7.06 -11.52 10.99
N VAL A 159 8.08 -11.64 10.16
CA VAL A 159 8.85 -12.88 9.97
C VAL A 159 10.35 -12.62 10.09
N ALA A 160 11.15 -13.66 10.22
CA ALA A 160 12.60 -13.56 10.15
C ALA A 160 13.03 -12.98 8.80
N GLU A 161 14.12 -12.20 8.78
CA GLU A 161 14.57 -11.47 7.59
C GLU A 161 14.76 -12.39 6.37
N ASP A 162 15.33 -13.57 6.57
CA ASP A 162 15.57 -14.58 5.54
C ASP A 162 14.30 -15.27 5.03
N GLN A 163 13.18 -15.13 5.74
CA GLN A 163 11.88 -15.69 5.36
C GLN A 163 10.93 -14.65 4.72
N LEU A 164 11.32 -13.38 4.69
CA LEU A 164 10.44 -12.29 4.28
C LEU A 164 9.92 -12.47 2.85
N GLU A 165 10.81 -12.71 1.89
CA GLU A 165 10.43 -12.85 0.48
C GLU A 165 9.53 -14.06 0.27
N SER A 166 9.89 -15.23 0.83
CA SER A 166 9.09 -16.45 0.70
C SER A 166 7.70 -16.28 1.29
N ARG A 167 7.57 -15.60 2.43
CA ARG A 167 6.28 -15.33 3.07
C ARG A 167 5.42 -14.37 2.26
N VAL A 168 6.00 -13.32 1.71
CA VAL A 168 5.27 -12.38 0.85
C VAL A 168 4.80 -13.05 -0.43
N MET A 169 5.63 -13.89 -1.04
CA MET A 169 5.25 -14.65 -2.24
C MET A 169 4.14 -15.67 -1.96
N GLU A 170 4.19 -16.37 -0.83
CA GLU A 170 3.12 -17.28 -0.41
C GLU A 170 1.77 -16.54 -0.31
N VAL A 171 1.74 -15.36 0.32
CA VAL A 171 0.52 -14.56 0.45
C VAL A 171 0.06 -14.02 -0.91
N ALA A 172 0.99 -13.55 -1.74
CA ALA A 172 0.68 -13.07 -3.08
C ALA A 172 0.09 -14.18 -3.96
N GLU A 173 0.61 -15.39 -3.88
CA GLU A 173 0.09 -16.57 -4.59
C GLU A 173 -1.32 -16.96 -4.10
N MET A 174 -1.56 -16.93 -2.80
CA MET A 174 -2.91 -17.16 -2.24
C MET A 174 -3.93 -16.15 -2.80
N ILE A 175 -3.53 -14.88 -2.92
CA ILE A 175 -4.40 -13.84 -3.51
C ILE A 175 -4.58 -14.06 -5.01
N ALA A 176 -3.50 -14.38 -5.74
CA ALA A 176 -3.52 -14.56 -7.18
C ALA A 176 -4.38 -15.77 -7.62
N GLN A 177 -4.57 -16.76 -6.74
CA GLN A 177 -5.43 -17.92 -6.98
C GLN A 177 -6.94 -17.61 -6.78
N ASN A 178 -7.29 -16.47 -6.20
CA ASN A 178 -8.68 -16.06 -6.01
C ASN A 178 -9.24 -15.34 -7.25
N ALA A 179 -10.58 -15.30 -7.36
CA ALA A 179 -11.29 -14.63 -8.44
C ALA A 179 -10.96 -13.13 -8.48
N PRO A 180 -10.31 -12.63 -9.55
CA PRO A 180 -9.77 -11.27 -9.56
C PRO A 180 -10.85 -10.18 -9.52
N LEU A 181 -12.00 -10.40 -10.14
CA LEU A 181 -13.13 -9.47 -10.06
C LEU A 181 -13.64 -9.33 -8.63
N THR A 182 -13.73 -10.44 -7.90
CA THR A 182 -14.15 -10.43 -6.48
C THR A 182 -13.13 -9.72 -5.60
N VAL A 183 -11.84 -9.99 -5.78
CA VAL A 183 -10.76 -9.33 -5.02
C VAL A 183 -10.77 -7.82 -5.28
N ALA A 184 -10.90 -7.40 -6.55
CA ALA A 184 -10.99 -5.98 -6.92
C ALA A 184 -12.24 -5.31 -6.34
N ALA A 185 -13.40 -5.99 -6.38
CA ALA A 185 -14.63 -5.49 -5.80
C ALA A 185 -14.49 -5.31 -4.28
N MET A 186 -13.98 -6.31 -3.56
CA MET A 186 -13.76 -6.23 -2.10
C MET A 186 -12.82 -5.08 -1.73
N LYS A 187 -11.73 -4.87 -2.49
CA LYS A 187 -10.81 -3.75 -2.29
C LYS A 187 -11.52 -2.41 -2.47
N TYR A 188 -12.24 -2.23 -3.57
CA TYR A 188 -12.96 -0.99 -3.85
C TYR A 188 -14.03 -0.72 -2.79
N ILE A 189 -14.86 -1.70 -2.47
CA ILE A 189 -15.96 -1.59 -1.49
C ILE A 189 -15.41 -1.27 -0.10
N SER A 190 -14.32 -1.94 0.34
CA SER A 190 -13.70 -1.65 1.63
C SER A 190 -13.17 -0.21 1.70
N THR A 191 -12.60 0.31 0.60
CA THR A 191 -12.18 1.71 0.52
C THR A 191 -13.35 2.69 0.63
N GLN A 192 -14.50 2.38 -0.02
CA GLN A 192 -15.71 3.20 0.12
C GLN A 192 -16.29 3.14 1.54
N ALA A 193 -16.28 1.96 2.17
CA ALA A 193 -16.77 1.76 3.53
C ALA A 193 -15.95 2.52 4.61
N MET A 194 -14.70 2.86 4.31
CA MET A 194 -13.86 3.69 5.20
C MET A 194 -14.13 5.20 5.07
N LYS A 195 -14.90 5.65 4.08
CA LYS A 195 -15.31 7.04 3.96
C LYS A 195 -16.40 7.37 4.98
N THR A 196 -16.30 8.53 5.63
CA THR A 196 -17.34 9.02 6.56
C THR A 196 -18.70 9.15 5.87
N GLN A 197 -18.68 9.56 4.61
CA GLN A 197 -19.86 9.60 3.72
C GLN A 197 -19.41 9.16 2.33
N PRO A 198 -19.71 7.92 1.92
CA PRO A 198 -19.55 7.50 0.54
C PRO A 198 -20.45 8.34 -0.37
N ASP A 199 -19.92 8.77 -1.51
CA ASP A 199 -20.73 9.44 -2.53
C ASP A 199 -21.62 8.44 -3.28
N SER A 200 -22.71 8.95 -3.89
CA SER A 200 -23.68 8.12 -4.62
C SER A 200 -23.06 7.33 -5.77
N ASP A 201 -22.09 7.92 -6.48
CA ASP A 201 -21.41 7.26 -7.60
C ASP A 201 -20.51 6.14 -7.11
N GLY A 202 -19.84 6.34 -5.96
CA GLY A 202 -19.05 5.30 -5.30
C GLY A 202 -19.90 4.11 -4.87
N LEU A 203 -21.09 4.36 -4.29
CA LEU A 203 -22.03 3.29 -3.91
C LEU A 203 -22.60 2.56 -5.13
N LYS A 204 -23.00 3.30 -6.16
CA LYS A 204 -23.46 2.71 -7.43
C LYS A 204 -22.39 1.81 -8.04
N LYS A 205 -21.14 2.27 -8.06
CA LYS A 205 -20.02 1.45 -8.56
C LYS A 205 -19.79 0.19 -7.69
N CYS A 206 -20.00 0.24 -6.37
CA CYS A 206 -19.96 -0.96 -5.53
C CYS A 206 -20.98 -2.00 -6.00
N ASP A 207 -22.23 -1.59 -6.23
CA ASP A 207 -23.30 -2.49 -6.71
C ASP A 207 -22.98 -3.05 -8.09
N GLU A 208 -22.47 -2.23 -9.01
CA GLU A 208 -22.04 -2.65 -10.35
C GLU A 208 -20.92 -3.70 -10.28
N MET A 209 -19.94 -3.53 -9.41
CA MET A 209 -18.85 -4.49 -9.24
C MET A 209 -19.33 -5.82 -8.64
N VAL A 210 -20.28 -5.77 -7.69
CA VAL A 210 -20.92 -6.98 -7.15
C VAL A 210 -21.69 -7.72 -8.24
N ALA A 211 -22.49 -6.99 -9.02
CA ALA A 211 -23.23 -7.58 -10.13
C ALA A 211 -22.31 -8.22 -11.19
N ALA A 212 -21.19 -7.58 -11.51
CA ALA A 212 -20.19 -8.11 -12.43
C ALA A 212 -19.57 -9.43 -11.92
N CYS A 213 -19.33 -9.56 -10.62
CA CYS A 213 -18.86 -10.82 -10.05
C CYS A 213 -19.85 -11.96 -10.27
N PHE A 214 -21.15 -11.74 -10.04
CA PHE A 214 -22.19 -12.75 -10.25
C PHE A 214 -22.43 -13.09 -11.73
N ALA A 215 -22.15 -12.16 -12.65
CA ALA A 215 -22.30 -12.35 -14.08
C ALA A 215 -21.07 -13.00 -14.73
N SER A 216 -19.98 -13.21 -14.00
CA SER A 216 -18.70 -13.70 -14.53
C SER A 216 -18.68 -15.21 -14.72
N ASP A 217 -17.82 -15.67 -15.64
CA ASP A 217 -17.49 -17.09 -15.81
C ASP A 217 -16.80 -17.65 -14.56
N ASP A 218 -16.04 -16.81 -13.85
CA ASP A 218 -15.40 -17.17 -12.60
C ASP A 218 -16.41 -17.55 -11.51
N TYR A 219 -17.62 -16.97 -11.50
CA TYR A 219 -18.68 -17.35 -10.57
C TYR A 219 -19.20 -18.77 -10.85
N ILE A 220 -19.35 -19.11 -12.13
CA ILE A 220 -19.77 -20.46 -12.58
C ILE A 220 -18.68 -21.47 -12.21
N GLU A 221 -17.42 -21.18 -12.57
CA GLU A 221 -16.26 -22.02 -12.26
C GLU A 221 -16.10 -22.24 -10.75
N GLY A 222 -16.22 -21.17 -9.95
CA GLY A 222 -16.08 -21.26 -8.50
C GLY A 222 -17.12 -22.20 -7.87
N ARG A 223 -18.37 -22.13 -8.31
CA ARG A 223 -19.44 -23.04 -7.86
C ARG A 223 -19.18 -24.48 -8.29
N GLN A 224 -18.79 -24.70 -9.53
CA GLN A 224 -18.51 -26.02 -10.07
C GLN A 224 -17.30 -26.66 -9.36
N ALA A 225 -16.19 -25.94 -9.25
CA ALA A 225 -14.98 -26.40 -8.56
C ALA A 225 -15.26 -26.77 -7.09
N PHE A 226 -16.09 -25.97 -6.39
CA PHE A 226 -16.51 -26.26 -5.03
C PHE A 226 -17.29 -27.57 -4.92
N MET A 227 -18.27 -27.82 -5.81
CA MET A 227 -19.04 -29.06 -5.83
C MET A 227 -18.19 -30.27 -6.19
N GLU A 228 -17.22 -30.10 -7.08
CA GLU A 228 -16.28 -31.15 -7.52
C GLU A 228 -15.09 -31.35 -6.57
N LYS A 229 -14.96 -30.51 -5.52
CA LYS A 229 -13.84 -30.52 -4.55
C LYS A 229 -12.47 -30.39 -5.21
N ARG A 230 -12.36 -29.58 -6.26
CA ARG A 230 -11.11 -29.25 -6.94
C ARG A 230 -10.75 -27.77 -6.78
N LYS A 231 -9.51 -27.43 -7.09
CA LYS A 231 -9.11 -26.02 -7.18
C LYS A 231 -9.80 -25.36 -8.37
N PRO A 232 -10.34 -24.14 -8.21
CA PRO A 232 -10.88 -23.35 -9.32
C PRO A 232 -9.75 -22.80 -10.19
N ASN A 233 -10.09 -22.48 -11.44
CA ASN A 233 -9.21 -21.80 -12.38
C ASN A 233 -9.85 -20.45 -12.79
N PHE A 234 -9.58 -19.41 -12.05
CA PHE A 234 -10.15 -18.09 -12.27
C PHE A 234 -9.40 -17.29 -13.32
N THR A 235 -10.14 -16.73 -14.27
CA THR A 235 -9.61 -15.98 -15.41
C THR A 235 -9.88 -14.48 -15.32
N GLY A 236 -10.84 -14.05 -14.50
CA GLY A 236 -11.27 -12.65 -14.39
C GLY A 236 -12.30 -12.24 -15.45
N LYS A 237 -13.02 -13.21 -16.00
CA LYS A 237 -14.03 -12.99 -17.05
C LYS A 237 -15.40 -13.43 -16.62
#